data_02186a060e58da5d7b017bc805f1a8de
#
_entry.id   02186a060e58da5d7b017bc805f1a8de
#
_cell.length_a   1.000
_cell.length_b   1.000
_cell.length_c   1.000
_cell.angle_alpha   90.00
_cell.angle_beta   90.00
_cell.angle_gamma   90.00
#
_symmetry.space_group_name_H-M   'P 1'
#
loop_
_entity.id
_entity.type
_entity.pdbx_description
1 polymer ?
#
loop_
_entity_poly.entity_id
_entity_poly.type
_entity_poly.pdbx_seq_one_letter_code
_entity_poly.pdbx_strand_id
1 'polypeptide(L)'
;MTARIGVITFPGTLDDVDAARAVRLAGAEAVSLWHADADLKQVDAVVVPGGFSYGDYLRAGAIARFAPVMGEVVRAAKTGLPVLGICNGFQVLCEAGLLPGALTRNEGLHFICRDEWLRVESASTVWTSRYEPGAQILVPLKSGEGRFQATTAVLDELEGEGRVVFRYAGENPNGSQRGIAGIASADGRIVGLMPHPEHATEPLTGPSDDGLGLFLSVLDTLVTA
;
A
#
# COMPACT_ATOMS: atom_id res chain seq x y z
N MET A 1 -16.63 -2.63 19.40
CA MET A 1 -16.93 -1.59 18.37
C MET A 1 -16.38 -2.09 17.05
N THR A 2 -17.01 -1.78 15.94
CA THR A 2 -16.50 -2.15 14.60
C THR A 2 -15.33 -1.22 14.26
N ALA A 3 -14.20 -1.78 13.82
CA ALA A 3 -13.04 -0.98 13.40
C ALA A 3 -13.42 -0.08 12.22
N ARG A 4 -12.88 1.13 12.18
CA ARG A 4 -13.16 2.15 11.18
C ARG A 4 -11.89 2.41 10.36
N ILE A 5 -11.91 2.10 9.06
CA ILE A 5 -10.76 2.28 8.19
C ILE A 5 -11.04 3.39 7.19
N GLY A 6 -10.24 4.44 7.24
CA GLY A 6 -10.30 5.56 6.31
C GLY A 6 -9.78 5.19 4.93
N VAL A 7 -10.51 5.52 3.89
CA VAL A 7 -10.08 5.35 2.50
C VAL A 7 -10.00 6.74 1.86
N ILE A 8 -8.81 7.13 1.44
CA ILE A 8 -8.58 8.46 0.88
C ILE A 8 -8.97 8.51 -0.59
N THR A 9 -9.64 9.60 -0.98
CA THR A 9 -9.93 9.92 -2.37
C THR A 9 -9.29 11.24 -2.75
N PHE A 10 -8.32 11.20 -3.67
CA PHE A 10 -7.78 12.39 -4.35
C PHE A 10 -8.46 12.58 -5.71
N PRO A 11 -8.41 13.78 -6.32
CA PRO A 11 -8.70 13.92 -7.73
C PRO A 11 -7.81 12.97 -8.55
N GLY A 12 -8.40 12.02 -9.28
CA GLY A 12 -7.69 11.01 -10.05
C GLY A 12 -7.40 9.69 -9.31
N THR A 13 -7.84 9.52 -8.07
CA THR A 13 -7.93 8.19 -7.45
C THR A 13 -8.90 7.32 -8.22
N LEU A 14 -8.57 6.06 -8.47
CA LEU A 14 -9.40 5.12 -9.22
C LEU A 14 -9.86 3.92 -8.38
N ASP A 15 -9.09 3.53 -7.38
CA ASP A 15 -9.28 2.27 -6.64
C ASP A 15 -9.85 2.49 -5.21
N ASP A 16 -10.38 3.67 -4.91
CA ASP A 16 -10.98 3.98 -3.60
C ASP A 16 -12.26 3.16 -3.34
N VAL A 17 -13.05 2.91 -4.36
CA VAL A 17 -14.26 2.08 -4.25
C VAL A 17 -13.90 0.62 -3.96
N ASP A 18 -12.88 0.08 -4.63
CA ASP A 18 -12.41 -1.28 -4.44
C ASP A 18 -11.71 -1.45 -3.09
N ALA A 19 -10.90 -0.48 -2.67
CA ALA A 19 -10.31 -0.46 -1.33
C ALA A 19 -11.40 -0.42 -0.24
N ALA A 20 -12.43 0.42 -0.40
CA ALA A 20 -13.56 0.48 0.52
C ALA A 20 -14.37 -0.83 0.54
N ARG A 21 -14.46 -1.53 -0.60
CA ARG A 21 -15.07 -2.86 -0.69
C ARG A 21 -14.24 -3.89 0.06
N ALA A 22 -12.92 -3.92 -0.14
CA ALA A 22 -12.01 -4.81 0.58
C ALA A 22 -12.11 -4.65 2.10
N VAL A 23 -12.15 -3.39 2.58
CA VAL A 23 -12.37 -3.06 4.00
C VAL A 23 -13.67 -3.66 4.52
N ARG A 24 -14.78 -3.54 3.76
CA ARG A 24 -16.08 -4.10 4.18
C ARG A 24 -16.09 -5.63 4.15
N LEU A 25 -15.46 -6.25 3.16
CA LEU A 25 -15.32 -7.71 3.08
C LEU A 25 -14.52 -8.26 4.26
N ALA A 26 -13.53 -7.52 4.75
CA ALA A 26 -12.80 -7.87 5.98
C ALA A 26 -13.64 -7.69 7.26
N GLY A 27 -14.81 -7.03 7.21
CA GLY A 27 -15.70 -6.84 8.36
C GLY A 27 -15.56 -5.49 9.08
N ALA A 28 -14.88 -4.50 8.48
CA ALA A 28 -14.73 -3.16 9.03
C ALA A 28 -15.67 -2.13 8.37
N GLU A 29 -15.83 -0.97 9.01
CA GLU A 29 -16.47 0.20 8.43
C GLU A 29 -15.49 0.95 7.52
N ALA A 30 -15.82 1.13 6.25
CA ALA A 30 -15.06 1.96 5.35
C ALA A 30 -15.53 3.43 5.43
N VAL A 31 -14.63 4.32 5.84
CA VAL A 31 -14.88 5.76 6.02
C VAL A 31 -14.23 6.53 4.88
N SER A 32 -15.01 7.24 4.07
CA SER A 32 -14.47 8.07 3.01
C SER A 32 -13.76 9.31 3.57
N LEU A 33 -12.51 9.52 3.16
CA LEU A 33 -11.68 10.67 3.49
C LEU A 33 -11.38 11.46 2.20
N TRP A 34 -11.92 12.66 2.12
CA TRP A 34 -11.69 13.52 0.95
C TRP A 34 -10.38 14.29 1.08
N HIS A 35 -9.62 14.40 0.00
CA HIS A 35 -8.28 14.97 0.00
C HIS A 35 -8.18 16.38 0.59
N ALA A 36 -9.24 17.20 0.47
CA ALA A 36 -9.28 18.57 0.95
C ALA A 36 -9.67 18.71 2.44
N ASP A 37 -10.13 17.61 3.06
CA ASP A 37 -10.50 17.61 4.47
C ASP A 37 -9.24 17.46 5.35
N ALA A 38 -9.16 18.22 6.42
CA ALA A 38 -8.12 18.11 7.44
C ALA A 38 -8.65 17.38 8.69
N ASP A 39 -9.39 16.29 8.47
CA ASP A 39 -10.01 15.47 9.52
C ASP A 39 -10.02 14.00 9.09
N LEU A 40 -9.43 13.14 9.90
CA LEU A 40 -9.44 11.68 9.68
C LEU A 40 -10.68 11.00 10.25
N LYS A 41 -11.66 11.74 10.76
CA LYS A 41 -12.96 11.22 11.22
C LYS A 41 -12.85 10.09 12.25
N GLN A 42 -11.80 10.14 13.08
CA GLN A 42 -11.54 9.15 14.14
C GLN A 42 -11.44 7.71 13.60
N VAL A 43 -10.75 7.51 12.50
CA VAL A 43 -10.48 6.18 11.96
C VAL A 43 -9.33 5.49 12.71
N ASP A 44 -9.36 4.17 12.74
CA ASP A 44 -8.40 3.32 13.43
C ASP A 44 -7.21 2.95 12.51
N ALA A 45 -7.38 3.05 11.19
CA ALA A 45 -6.34 2.85 10.19
C ALA A 45 -6.69 3.61 8.90
N VAL A 46 -5.73 3.79 8.00
CA VAL A 46 -5.94 4.49 6.72
C VAL A 46 -5.41 3.65 5.56
N VAL A 47 -6.18 3.62 4.47
CA VAL A 47 -5.74 3.13 3.15
C VAL A 47 -5.62 4.32 2.20
N VAL A 48 -4.46 4.44 1.56
CA VAL A 48 -4.20 5.35 0.44
C VAL A 48 -4.24 4.52 -0.83
N PRO A 49 -5.34 4.60 -1.62
CA PRO A 49 -5.56 3.71 -2.76
C PRO A 49 -4.71 4.03 -3.98
N GLY A 50 -4.85 3.16 -5.00
CA GLY A 50 -4.28 3.35 -6.32
C GLY A 50 -5.04 4.36 -7.20
N GLY A 51 -4.41 4.71 -8.31
CA GLY A 51 -4.91 5.66 -9.29
C GLY A 51 -3.79 6.54 -9.84
N PHE A 52 -4.17 7.76 -10.23
CA PHE A 52 -3.28 8.80 -10.77
C PHE A 52 -3.59 10.13 -10.06
N SER A 53 -3.28 10.22 -8.76
CA SER A 53 -3.64 11.37 -7.95
C SER A 53 -3.12 12.68 -8.53
N TYR A 54 -4.04 13.65 -8.75
CA TYR A 54 -3.76 14.91 -9.45
C TYR A 54 -3.15 14.74 -10.84
N GLY A 55 -3.45 13.59 -11.53
CA GLY A 55 -2.96 13.29 -12.88
C GLY A 55 -1.47 12.96 -12.95
N ASP A 56 -0.82 12.67 -11.83
CA ASP A 56 0.63 12.41 -11.70
C ASP A 56 1.51 13.54 -12.28
N TYR A 57 0.96 14.75 -12.37
CA TYR A 57 1.73 15.90 -12.81
C TYR A 57 2.95 16.10 -11.91
N LEU A 58 4.06 16.48 -12.51
CA LEU A 58 5.39 16.57 -11.93
C LEU A 58 6.04 15.18 -11.75
N ARG A 59 5.46 14.29 -10.94
CA ARG A 59 5.70 12.85 -10.79
C ARG A 59 4.62 12.24 -9.90
N ALA A 60 4.47 10.92 -9.98
CA ALA A 60 3.44 10.22 -9.23
C ALA A 60 3.52 10.46 -7.72
N GLY A 61 2.39 10.84 -7.12
CA GLY A 61 2.28 11.13 -5.68
C GLY A 61 2.80 12.50 -5.22
N ALA A 62 3.58 13.22 -6.04
CA ALA A 62 4.28 14.43 -5.62
C ALA A 62 3.34 15.59 -5.20
N ILE A 63 2.20 15.73 -5.85
CA ILE A 63 1.22 16.76 -5.49
C ILE A 63 0.34 16.28 -4.33
N ALA A 64 -0.06 15.01 -4.34
CA ALA A 64 -0.94 14.44 -3.33
C ALA A 64 -0.38 14.56 -1.90
N ARG A 65 0.94 14.48 -1.72
CA ARG A 65 1.59 14.65 -0.41
C ARG A 65 1.25 15.97 0.28
N PHE A 66 0.86 17.01 -0.47
CA PHE A 66 0.52 18.34 0.06
C PHE A 66 -0.99 18.51 0.34
N ALA A 67 -1.81 17.50 0.04
CA ALA A 67 -3.23 17.54 0.34
C ALA A 67 -3.47 17.67 1.85
N PRO A 68 -4.47 18.47 2.31
CA PRO A 68 -4.80 18.63 3.72
C PRO A 68 -4.91 17.29 4.47
N VAL A 69 -5.61 16.29 3.91
CA VAL A 69 -5.74 14.96 4.50
C VAL A 69 -4.40 14.29 4.76
N MET A 70 -3.42 14.45 3.86
CA MET A 70 -2.09 13.84 4.03
C MET A 70 -1.29 14.49 5.15
N GLY A 71 -1.50 15.78 5.42
CA GLY A 71 -0.95 16.43 6.60
C GLY A 71 -1.42 15.77 7.90
N GLU A 72 -2.69 15.39 7.98
CA GLU A 72 -3.26 14.65 9.11
C GLU A 72 -2.74 13.21 9.18
N VAL A 73 -2.69 12.51 8.04
CA VAL A 73 -2.12 11.15 7.96
C VAL A 73 -0.69 11.12 8.46
N VAL A 74 0.18 12.03 7.99
CA VAL A 74 1.58 12.11 8.43
C VAL A 74 1.67 12.35 9.94
N ARG A 75 0.80 13.19 10.49
CA ARG A 75 0.75 13.50 11.92
C ARG A 75 0.29 12.29 12.74
N ALA A 76 -0.79 11.64 12.33
CA ALA A 76 -1.35 10.47 13.00
C ALA A 76 -0.45 9.23 12.87
N ALA A 77 0.19 9.01 11.72
CA ALA A 77 1.16 7.93 11.51
C ALA A 77 2.33 8.02 12.50
N LYS A 78 2.82 9.24 12.82
CA LYS A 78 3.87 9.44 13.84
C LYS A 78 3.43 9.05 15.26
N THR A 79 2.13 8.98 15.50
CA THR A 79 1.56 8.53 16.78
C THR A 79 1.05 7.09 16.74
N GLY A 80 1.34 6.36 15.65
CA GLY A 80 1.11 4.93 15.55
C GLY A 80 -0.13 4.53 14.74
N LEU A 81 -0.80 5.45 14.02
CA LEU A 81 -1.89 5.09 13.13
C LEU A 81 -1.39 4.17 12.00
N PRO A 82 -1.96 2.96 11.81
CA PRO A 82 -1.63 2.10 10.68
C PRO A 82 -2.00 2.73 9.33
N VAL A 83 -1.09 2.64 8.35
CA VAL A 83 -1.33 3.17 7.00
C VAL A 83 -0.91 2.16 5.95
N LEU A 84 -1.80 1.87 4.99
CA LEU A 84 -1.51 1.06 3.81
C LEU A 84 -1.54 1.95 2.56
N GLY A 85 -0.44 1.97 1.80
CA GLY A 85 -0.37 2.62 0.49
C GLY A 85 -0.34 1.59 -0.63
N ILE A 86 -1.30 1.65 -1.55
CA ILE A 86 -1.42 0.72 -2.67
C ILE A 86 -1.11 1.46 -3.97
N CYS A 87 -0.17 0.97 -4.77
CA CYS A 87 0.19 1.52 -6.07
C CYS A 87 0.51 3.03 -5.98
N ASN A 88 -0.37 3.90 -6.48
CA ASN A 88 -0.22 5.35 -6.31
C ASN A 88 -0.16 5.78 -4.84
N GLY A 89 -0.87 5.09 -3.95
CA GLY A 89 -0.75 5.30 -2.50
C GLY A 89 0.65 5.05 -1.97
N PHE A 90 1.35 4.02 -2.44
CA PHE A 90 2.74 3.77 -2.07
C PHE A 90 3.66 4.90 -2.56
N GLN A 91 3.45 5.39 -3.80
CA GLN A 91 4.16 6.55 -4.33
C GLN A 91 3.95 7.78 -3.43
N VAL A 92 2.71 8.05 -3.01
CA VAL A 92 2.37 9.15 -2.09
C VAL A 92 3.09 8.99 -0.74
N LEU A 93 3.14 7.77 -0.18
CA LEU A 93 3.83 7.53 1.10
C LEU A 93 5.34 7.77 1.00
N CYS A 94 5.99 7.41 -0.11
CA CYS A 94 7.39 7.74 -0.35
C CYS A 94 7.58 9.26 -0.49
N GLU A 95 6.75 9.95 -1.28
CA GLU A 95 6.81 11.40 -1.45
C GLU A 95 6.53 12.16 -0.15
N ALA A 96 5.70 11.62 0.73
CA ALA A 96 5.41 12.20 2.05
C ALA A 96 6.50 11.91 3.10
N GLY A 97 7.52 11.11 2.75
CA GLY A 97 8.60 10.71 3.66
C GLY A 97 8.17 9.76 4.76
N LEU A 98 7.05 9.05 4.58
CA LEU A 98 6.57 7.99 5.50
C LEU A 98 7.25 6.66 5.21
N LEU A 99 7.67 6.44 3.97
CA LEU A 99 8.47 5.29 3.54
C LEU A 99 9.71 5.78 2.78
N PRO A 100 10.84 5.07 2.86
CA PRO A 100 12.07 5.44 2.14
C PRO A 100 12.01 5.04 0.67
N GLY A 101 12.91 5.61 -0.14
CA GLY A 101 13.02 5.32 -1.57
C GLY A 101 12.05 6.12 -2.43
N ALA A 102 11.90 5.69 -3.66
CA ALA A 102 11.02 6.33 -4.66
C ALA A 102 10.52 5.31 -5.69
N LEU A 103 9.36 5.59 -6.27
CA LEU A 103 8.83 4.83 -7.41
C LEU A 103 9.10 5.62 -8.70
N THR A 104 9.64 4.95 -9.69
CA THR A 104 9.99 5.53 -10.98
C THR A 104 9.34 4.75 -12.11
N ARG A 105 9.48 5.24 -13.35
CA ARG A 105 8.97 4.54 -14.53
C ARG A 105 9.50 3.11 -14.60
N ASN A 106 8.63 2.20 -14.99
CA ASN A 106 8.99 0.81 -15.27
C ASN A 106 10.17 0.75 -16.23
N GLU A 107 11.08 -0.19 -16.04
CA GLU A 107 12.29 -0.33 -16.86
C GLU A 107 11.99 -0.47 -18.35
N GLY A 108 10.92 -1.21 -18.71
CA GLY A 108 10.45 -1.37 -20.08
C GLY A 108 9.69 -0.18 -20.63
N LEU A 109 9.46 0.90 -19.88
CA LEU A 109 8.69 2.09 -20.24
C LEU A 109 7.23 1.80 -20.68
N HIS A 110 6.70 0.63 -20.33
CA HIS A 110 5.35 0.20 -20.63
C HIS A 110 4.50 0.15 -19.37
N PHE A 111 3.21 0.43 -19.54
CA PHE A 111 2.22 0.13 -18.51
C PHE A 111 2.04 -1.38 -18.41
N ILE A 112 2.14 -1.92 -17.20
CA ILE A 112 1.95 -3.34 -16.90
C ILE A 112 0.56 -3.50 -16.32
N CYS A 113 -0.20 -4.48 -16.85
CA CYS A 113 -1.52 -4.84 -16.33
C CYS A 113 -1.67 -6.35 -16.45
N ARG A 114 -1.37 -7.07 -15.37
CA ARG A 114 -1.49 -8.53 -15.29
C ARG A 114 -1.44 -8.99 -13.82
N ASP A 115 -1.82 -10.24 -13.59
CA ASP A 115 -1.66 -10.86 -12.28
C ASP A 115 -0.20 -11.23 -12.04
N GLU A 116 0.27 -11.00 -10.79
CA GLU A 116 1.65 -11.27 -10.38
C GLU A 116 1.70 -12.06 -9.08
N TRP A 117 2.60 -13.03 -9.04
CA TRP A 117 2.92 -13.73 -7.81
C TRP A 117 3.88 -12.90 -6.96
N LEU A 118 3.49 -12.69 -5.71
CA LEU A 118 4.34 -12.07 -4.70
C LEU A 118 4.74 -13.10 -3.66
N ARG A 119 5.99 -13.05 -3.23
CA ARG A 119 6.45 -13.76 -2.03
C ARG A 119 6.36 -12.82 -0.83
N VAL A 120 5.75 -13.30 0.24
CA VAL A 120 5.73 -12.62 1.53
C VAL A 120 7.09 -12.80 2.19
N GLU A 121 7.85 -11.72 2.35
CA GLU A 121 9.16 -11.73 3.02
C GLU A 121 9.01 -11.53 4.53
N SER A 122 8.07 -10.67 4.94
CA SER A 122 7.84 -10.34 6.34
C SER A 122 6.36 -10.41 6.70
N ALA A 123 6.06 -11.20 7.73
CA ALA A 123 4.73 -11.29 8.35
C ALA A 123 4.63 -10.50 9.66
N SER A 124 5.64 -9.69 9.99
CA SER A 124 5.75 -8.98 11.27
C SER A 124 5.11 -7.59 11.27
N THR A 125 4.50 -7.17 10.14
CA THR A 125 3.80 -5.88 10.09
C THR A 125 2.34 -6.02 10.52
N VAL A 126 1.71 -4.91 10.90
CA VAL A 126 0.28 -4.90 11.22
C VAL A 126 -0.62 -5.26 10.02
N TRP A 127 -0.09 -5.21 8.80
CA TRP A 127 -0.80 -5.51 7.56
C TRP A 127 -0.53 -6.93 7.03
N THR A 128 0.39 -7.69 7.62
CA THR A 128 0.81 -8.99 7.07
C THR A 128 0.79 -10.14 8.08
N SER A 129 0.30 -9.93 9.29
CA SER A 129 0.29 -10.92 10.39
C SER A 129 -0.50 -12.21 10.07
N ARG A 130 -1.37 -12.18 9.07
CA ARG A 130 -2.15 -13.35 8.61
C ARG A 130 -1.44 -14.22 7.58
N TYR A 131 -0.27 -13.80 7.11
CA TYR A 131 0.52 -14.59 6.16
C TYR A 131 1.64 -15.32 6.87
N GLU A 132 2.10 -16.39 6.23
CA GLU A 132 3.34 -17.07 6.62
C GLU A 132 4.51 -16.51 5.80
N PRO A 133 5.69 -16.29 6.41
CA PRO A 133 6.89 -15.91 5.65
C PRO A 133 7.21 -16.98 4.58
N GLY A 134 7.47 -16.53 3.37
CA GLY A 134 7.69 -17.40 2.21
C GLY A 134 6.42 -17.81 1.46
N ALA A 135 5.22 -17.53 1.99
CA ALA A 135 3.97 -17.75 1.25
C ALA A 135 3.95 -16.95 -0.05
N GLN A 136 3.28 -17.49 -1.05
CA GLN A 136 3.05 -16.79 -2.31
C GLN A 136 1.59 -16.39 -2.42
N ILE A 137 1.35 -15.15 -2.82
CA ILE A 137 0.03 -14.57 -3.04
C ILE A 137 -0.09 -14.07 -4.48
N LEU A 138 -1.25 -14.28 -5.10
CA LEU A 138 -1.54 -13.85 -6.46
C LEU A 138 -2.39 -12.58 -6.44
N VAL A 139 -1.84 -11.47 -6.91
CA VAL A 139 -2.52 -10.17 -6.89
C VAL A 139 -2.28 -9.42 -8.20
N PRO A 140 -3.24 -8.60 -8.68
CA PRO A 140 -3.05 -7.78 -9.87
C PRO A 140 -1.96 -6.74 -9.69
N LEU A 141 -1.15 -6.54 -10.73
CA LEU A 141 -0.24 -5.41 -10.90
C LEU A 141 -0.71 -4.58 -12.08
N LYS A 142 -0.95 -3.28 -11.87
CA LYS A 142 -1.33 -2.32 -12.92
C LYS A 142 -0.64 -0.98 -12.67
N SER A 143 0.51 -0.77 -13.32
CA SER A 143 1.28 0.48 -13.14
C SER A 143 2.20 0.79 -14.31
N GLY A 144 2.43 2.08 -14.55
CA GLY A 144 3.48 2.60 -15.45
C GLY A 144 4.72 3.08 -14.71
N GLU A 145 4.59 3.39 -13.43
CA GLU A 145 5.64 3.94 -12.54
C GLU A 145 5.73 3.13 -11.25
N GLY A 146 6.01 1.82 -11.38
CA GLY A 146 6.07 0.89 -10.25
C GLY A 146 7.48 0.46 -9.85
N ARG A 147 8.52 0.98 -10.50
CA ARG A 147 9.90 0.60 -10.25
C ARG A 147 10.43 1.20 -8.96
N PHE A 148 10.54 0.41 -7.90
CA PHE A 148 11.10 0.85 -6.63
C PHE A 148 12.62 1.06 -6.76
N GLN A 149 13.09 2.22 -6.28
CA GLN A 149 14.49 2.59 -6.24
C GLN A 149 14.89 3.27 -4.94
N ALA A 150 16.08 2.93 -4.45
CA ALA A 150 16.68 3.55 -3.28
C ALA A 150 18.21 3.48 -3.39
N THR A 151 18.93 4.19 -2.53
CA THR A 151 20.39 4.03 -2.41
C THR A 151 20.72 2.64 -1.85
N THR A 152 21.92 2.14 -2.16
CA THR A 152 22.37 0.84 -1.64
C THR A 152 22.26 0.77 -0.11
N ALA A 153 22.64 1.84 0.60
CA ALA A 153 22.53 1.92 2.05
C ALA A 153 21.09 1.73 2.55
N VAL A 154 20.11 2.37 1.91
CA VAL A 154 18.69 2.21 2.25
C VAL A 154 18.20 0.79 1.92
N LEU A 155 18.63 0.21 0.80
CA LEU A 155 18.28 -1.17 0.45
C LEU A 155 18.84 -2.17 1.48
N ASP A 156 20.08 -1.98 1.91
CA ASP A 156 20.75 -2.82 2.92
C ASP A 156 20.07 -2.69 4.29
N GLU A 157 19.64 -1.47 4.67
CA GLU A 157 18.86 -1.21 5.88
C GLU A 157 17.50 -1.91 5.82
N LEU A 158 16.74 -1.76 4.72
CA LEU A 158 15.44 -2.41 4.55
C LEU A 158 15.53 -3.93 4.69
N GLU A 159 16.56 -4.54 4.12
CA GLU A 159 16.79 -5.98 4.23
C GLU A 159 17.27 -6.40 5.64
N GLY A 160 18.24 -5.68 6.19
CA GLY A 160 18.81 -5.98 7.49
C GLY A 160 17.82 -5.85 8.64
N GLU A 161 16.83 -4.98 8.50
CA GLU A 161 15.76 -4.76 9.48
C GLU A 161 14.48 -5.57 9.18
N GLY A 162 14.46 -6.40 8.12
CA GLY A 162 13.29 -7.19 7.74
C GLY A 162 12.09 -6.35 7.27
N ARG A 163 12.36 -5.18 6.71
CA ARG A 163 11.34 -4.21 6.24
C ARG A 163 10.94 -4.39 4.79
N VAL A 164 11.57 -5.28 4.06
CA VAL A 164 11.05 -5.75 2.78
C VAL A 164 9.88 -6.68 3.08
N VAL A 165 8.66 -6.29 2.66
CA VAL A 165 7.43 -7.02 2.98
C VAL A 165 7.05 -7.99 1.87
N PHE A 166 7.18 -7.53 0.61
CA PHE A 166 6.85 -8.32 -0.57
C PHE A 166 7.94 -8.23 -1.63
N ARG A 167 8.21 -9.35 -2.30
CA ARG A 167 9.00 -9.40 -3.54
C ARG A 167 8.19 -10.04 -4.65
N TYR A 168 8.47 -9.65 -5.89
CA TYR A 168 7.99 -10.39 -7.05
C TYR A 168 8.58 -11.81 -7.02
N ALA A 169 7.72 -12.84 -7.08
CA ALA A 169 8.13 -14.24 -6.87
C ALA A 169 8.71 -14.92 -8.12
N GLY A 170 8.56 -14.29 -9.28
CA GLY A 170 9.08 -14.79 -10.56
C GLY A 170 10.04 -13.80 -11.22
N GLU A 171 9.79 -13.55 -12.48
CA GLU A 171 10.47 -12.49 -13.21
C GLU A 171 10.09 -11.13 -12.62
N ASN A 172 11.07 -10.24 -12.45
CA ASN A 172 10.84 -8.88 -11.97
C ASN A 172 10.15 -8.05 -13.08
N PRO A 173 8.85 -7.70 -12.92
CA PRO A 173 8.08 -7.18 -14.05
C PRO A 173 8.45 -5.75 -14.43
N ASN A 174 8.91 -4.95 -13.48
CA ASN A 174 9.06 -3.51 -13.63
C ASN A 174 10.49 -2.99 -13.39
N GLY A 175 11.44 -3.89 -13.10
CA GLY A 175 12.84 -3.52 -12.83
C GLY A 175 13.08 -2.95 -11.43
N SER A 176 12.17 -3.18 -10.46
CA SER A 176 12.36 -2.80 -9.05
C SER A 176 13.67 -3.37 -8.51
N GLN A 177 14.45 -2.53 -7.82
CA GLN A 177 15.70 -2.99 -7.21
C GLN A 177 15.44 -4.15 -6.26
N ARG A 178 16.27 -5.21 -6.38
CA ARG A 178 16.18 -6.45 -5.59
C ARG A 178 14.81 -7.14 -5.67
N GLY A 179 14.02 -6.87 -6.72
CA GLY A 179 12.67 -7.43 -6.89
C GLY A 179 11.67 -6.96 -5.84
N ILE A 180 11.92 -5.86 -5.15
CA ILE A 180 11.06 -5.33 -4.09
C ILE A 180 9.71 -4.89 -4.68
N ALA A 181 8.62 -5.46 -4.20
CA ALA A 181 7.25 -5.11 -4.55
C ALA A 181 6.56 -4.27 -3.47
N GLY A 182 7.03 -4.36 -2.22
CA GLY A 182 6.50 -3.60 -1.09
C GLY A 182 7.43 -3.59 0.11
N ILE A 183 7.35 -2.52 0.89
CA ILE A 183 8.18 -2.26 2.08
C ILE A 183 7.35 -1.76 3.26
N ALA A 184 7.94 -1.78 4.47
CA ALA A 184 7.34 -1.25 5.68
C ALA A 184 8.19 -0.13 6.32
N SER A 185 7.54 0.67 7.19
CA SER A 185 8.20 1.53 8.18
C SER A 185 8.93 0.68 9.23
N ALA A 186 9.83 1.30 9.99
CA ALA A 186 10.61 0.61 11.01
C ALA A 186 9.75 -0.02 12.12
N ASP A 187 8.59 0.56 12.43
CA ASP A 187 7.63 0.05 13.42
C ASP A 187 6.61 -0.95 12.83
N GLY A 188 6.67 -1.23 11.51
CA GLY A 188 5.78 -2.14 10.80
C GLY A 188 4.32 -1.66 10.66
N ARG A 189 4.02 -0.41 11.01
CA ARG A 189 2.65 0.13 10.96
C ARG A 189 2.29 0.72 9.62
N ILE A 190 3.27 1.18 8.85
CA ILE A 190 3.07 1.74 7.52
C ILE A 190 3.61 0.74 6.51
N VAL A 191 2.78 0.32 5.57
CA VAL A 191 3.17 -0.57 4.46
C VAL A 191 2.80 0.08 3.15
N GLY A 192 3.70 -0.02 2.18
CA GLY A 192 3.45 0.37 0.80
C GLY A 192 3.79 -0.77 -0.14
N LEU A 193 2.93 -1.04 -1.14
CA LEU A 193 3.18 -2.03 -2.18
C LEU A 193 2.61 -1.57 -3.51
N MET A 194 3.24 -1.99 -4.62
CA MET A 194 2.79 -1.64 -5.98
C MET A 194 1.63 -2.49 -6.48
N PRO A 195 1.59 -3.81 -6.27
CA PRO A 195 0.44 -4.63 -6.61
C PRO A 195 -0.80 -4.28 -5.80
N HIS A 196 -1.97 -4.73 -6.28
CA HIS A 196 -3.30 -4.33 -5.81
C HIS A 196 -4.01 -5.45 -5.04
N PRO A 197 -3.81 -5.58 -3.72
CA PRO A 197 -4.50 -6.59 -2.91
C PRO A 197 -6.02 -6.38 -2.86
N GLU A 198 -6.51 -5.14 -3.01
CA GLU A 198 -7.93 -4.81 -3.03
C GLU A 198 -8.69 -5.41 -4.21
N HIS A 199 -7.97 -5.81 -5.27
CA HIS A 199 -8.52 -6.53 -6.42
C HIS A 199 -8.38 -8.06 -6.31
N ALA A 200 -7.83 -8.58 -5.21
CA ALA A 200 -7.69 -10.00 -4.92
C ALA A 200 -8.33 -10.32 -3.55
N THR A 201 -9.59 -9.94 -3.37
CA THR A 201 -10.31 -10.10 -2.09
C THR A 201 -11.42 -11.14 -2.16
N GLU A 202 -11.80 -11.58 -3.35
CA GLU A 202 -12.74 -12.67 -3.58
C GLU A 202 -12.56 -13.25 -4.99
N PRO A 203 -12.71 -14.58 -5.17
CA PRO A 203 -12.48 -15.24 -6.46
C PRO A 203 -13.47 -14.85 -7.57
N LEU A 204 -14.60 -14.21 -7.22
CA LEU A 204 -15.60 -13.79 -8.20
C LEU A 204 -15.14 -12.61 -9.06
N THR A 205 -14.30 -11.73 -8.51
CA THR A 205 -13.92 -10.46 -9.14
C THR A 205 -12.41 -10.28 -9.30
N GLY A 206 -11.62 -11.18 -8.73
CA GLY A 206 -10.16 -11.15 -8.77
C GLY A 206 -9.55 -12.49 -9.14
N PRO A 207 -8.22 -12.55 -9.31
CA PRO A 207 -7.51 -13.79 -9.60
C PRO A 207 -7.47 -14.75 -8.40
N SER A 208 -7.69 -14.23 -7.18
CA SER A 208 -7.66 -14.96 -5.91
C SER A 208 -8.38 -14.18 -4.82
N ASP A 209 -8.35 -14.68 -3.60
CA ASP A 209 -8.71 -13.96 -2.36
C ASP A 209 -7.49 -13.66 -1.46
N ASP A 210 -6.30 -13.88 -1.98
CA ASP A 210 -5.04 -13.75 -1.24
C ASP A 210 -4.81 -12.34 -0.67
N GLY A 211 -5.31 -11.30 -1.35
CA GLY A 211 -5.16 -9.91 -0.92
C GLY A 211 -6.00 -9.54 0.31
N LEU A 212 -7.06 -10.30 0.61
CA LEU A 212 -7.93 -10.05 1.77
C LEU A 212 -7.15 -10.15 3.08
N GLY A 213 -6.11 -10.98 3.12
CA GLY A 213 -5.25 -11.16 4.28
C GLY A 213 -4.64 -9.88 4.83
N LEU A 214 -4.33 -8.87 3.97
CA LEU A 214 -3.81 -7.58 4.43
C LEU A 214 -4.86 -6.84 5.29
N PHE A 215 -6.09 -6.79 4.81
CA PHE A 215 -7.19 -6.09 5.51
C PHE A 215 -7.60 -6.81 6.80
N LEU A 216 -7.55 -8.14 6.80
CA LEU A 216 -7.81 -8.93 8.01
C LEU A 216 -6.69 -8.77 9.06
N SER A 217 -5.43 -8.68 8.63
CA SER A 217 -4.26 -8.52 9.52
C SER A 217 -4.35 -7.25 10.37
N VAL A 218 -4.70 -6.12 9.75
CA VAL A 218 -4.83 -4.86 10.51
C VAL A 218 -5.96 -4.94 11.52
N LEU A 219 -7.07 -5.62 11.20
CA LEU A 219 -8.19 -5.77 12.14
C LEU A 219 -7.81 -6.57 13.38
N ASP A 220 -7.02 -7.64 13.24
CA ASP A 220 -6.53 -8.41 14.38
C ASP A 220 -5.70 -7.53 15.33
N THR A 221 -4.90 -6.63 14.78
CA THR A 221 -4.09 -5.68 15.55
C THR A 221 -4.97 -4.66 16.29
N LEU A 222 -6.03 -4.15 15.64
CA LEU A 222 -6.92 -3.14 16.20
C LEU A 222 -7.83 -3.69 17.32
N VAL A 223 -8.16 -4.99 17.28
CA VAL A 223 -8.98 -5.65 18.31
C VAL A 223 -8.17 -5.97 19.56
N THR A 224 -6.85 -6.12 19.43
CA THR A 224 -5.95 -6.50 20.53
C THR A 224 -5.31 -5.31 21.25
N ALA A 225 -5.49 -4.10 20.75
CA ALA A 225 -4.99 -2.85 21.32
C ALA A 225 -6.07 -2.15 22.16
#